data_08565174726f35f9a8a3afa61fa764d7
#
_entry.id   08565174726f35f9a8a3afa61fa764d7
#
_cell.length_a   1.000
_cell.length_b   1.000
_cell.length_c   1.000
_cell.angle_alpha   90.00
_cell.angle_beta   90.00
_cell.angle_gamma   90.00
#
_symmetry.space_group_name_H-M   'P 1'
#
loop_
_entity.id
_entity.type
_entity.pdbx_description
1 polymer ?
#
loop_
_entity_poly.entity_id
_entity_poly.type
_entity_poly.pdbx_seq_one_letter_code
_entity_poly.pdbx_strand_id
1 'polypeptide(L)'
;PIIILTAYDWSDIEVEAKAAGVTAFCSKPMFLSDLRETLMSALGQKQTDAAQELLPQKDADFKGRHILLVEDNELNREIAQEILREYGFRVDTAENGAVAVEKVSTAAPGSYDLVLMDVQMPVMDGYTATRQIRALENPALAGVPILAMTANAFDEDRRRAMESGMNGFLSKPIVIGDLVQELHKIL
;
A
#
# COMPACT_ATOMS: atom_id res chain seq x y z
N PRO A 1 11.13 26.66 11.64
CA PRO A 1 10.08 26.04 12.44
C PRO A 1 10.63 24.90 13.30
N ILE A 2 10.09 24.75 14.51
CA ILE A 2 10.41 23.65 15.42
C ILE A 2 9.20 22.71 15.44
N ILE A 3 9.41 21.44 15.09
CA ILE A 3 8.39 20.42 15.12
C ILE A 3 8.77 19.37 16.16
N ILE A 4 7.87 19.09 17.10
CA ILE A 4 8.07 18.06 18.13
C ILE A 4 7.39 16.77 17.72
N LEU A 5 8.16 15.66 17.73
CA LEU A 5 7.64 14.31 17.51
C LEU A 5 7.43 13.62 18.85
N THR A 6 6.19 13.28 19.20
CA THR A 6 5.84 12.71 20.50
C THR A 6 4.92 11.50 20.36
N ALA A 7 5.09 10.53 21.30
CA ALA A 7 4.16 9.40 21.46
C ALA A 7 3.08 9.69 22.53
N TYR A 8 3.13 10.85 23.17
CA TYR A 8 2.21 11.23 24.23
C TYR A 8 1.26 12.32 23.76
N ASP A 9 0.11 12.42 24.40
CA ASP A 9 -0.82 13.53 24.21
C ASP A 9 -0.15 14.83 24.66
N TRP A 10 -0.21 15.87 23.82
CA TRP A 10 0.43 17.17 24.06
C TRP A 10 -0.60 18.28 24.33
N SER A 11 -1.89 17.94 24.41
CA SER A 11 -2.96 18.91 24.57
C SER A 11 -2.77 19.82 25.79
N ASP A 12 -2.19 19.27 26.86
CA ASP A 12 -1.95 20.00 28.11
C ASP A 12 -0.77 20.97 28.04
N ILE A 13 0.19 20.74 27.12
CA ILE A 13 1.42 21.53 26.99
C ILE A 13 1.48 22.37 25.70
N GLU A 14 0.48 22.28 24.85
CA GLU A 14 0.45 22.93 23.53
C GLU A 14 0.66 24.45 23.63
N VAL A 15 -0.02 25.09 24.57
CA VAL A 15 0.05 26.55 24.77
C VAL A 15 1.45 27.00 25.20
N GLU A 16 2.05 26.29 26.17
CA GLU A 16 3.41 26.60 26.65
C GLU A 16 4.47 26.34 25.59
N ALA A 17 4.35 25.24 24.86
CA ALA A 17 5.27 24.89 23.80
C ALA A 17 5.21 25.89 22.63
N LYS A 18 4.02 26.34 22.23
CA LYS A 18 3.85 27.39 21.23
C LYS A 18 4.47 28.71 21.70
N ALA A 19 4.31 29.09 22.97
CA ALA A 19 4.93 30.26 23.57
C ALA A 19 6.47 30.15 23.58
N ALA A 20 7.02 28.92 23.68
CA ALA A 20 8.46 28.65 23.60
C ALA A 20 8.99 28.57 22.15
N GLY A 21 8.14 28.76 21.13
CA GLY A 21 8.54 28.80 19.72
C GLY A 21 8.34 27.48 18.97
N VAL A 22 7.64 26.50 19.54
CA VAL A 22 7.25 25.27 18.83
C VAL A 22 6.19 25.62 17.80
N THR A 23 6.44 25.23 16.55
CA THR A 23 5.55 25.53 15.42
C THR A 23 4.46 24.48 15.25
N ALA A 24 4.77 23.22 15.46
CA ALA A 24 3.83 22.13 15.30
C ALA A 24 4.23 20.88 16.09
N PHE A 25 3.28 19.98 16.28
CA PHE A 25 3.46 18.65 16.89
C PHE A 25 3.08 17.57 15.87
N CYS A 26 3.75 16.44 15.92
CA CYS A 26 3.42 15.25 15.15
C CYS A 26 3.43 14.04 16.06
N SER A 27 2.38 13.23 16.01
CA SER A 27 2.24 12.02 16.83
C SER A 27 3.07 10.86 16.28
N LYS A 28 3.53 10.00 17.18
CA LYS A 28 4.07 8.68 16.83
C LYS A 28 2.97 7.63 17.06
N PRO A 29 2.79 6.64 16.17
CA PRO A 29 3.57 6.38 14.95
C PRO A 29 3.33 7.46 13.89
N MET A 30 4.40 7.87 13.20
CA MET A 30 4.39 8.96 12.23
C MET A 30 4.15 8.40 10.83
N PHE A 31 3.08 8.83 10.20
CA PHE A 31 2.84 8.56 8.78
C PHE A 31 3.43 9.68 7.91
N LEU A 32 3.82 9.35 6.70
CA LEU A 32 4.42 10.31 5.78
C LEU A 32 3.45 11.47 5.43
N SER A 33 2.14 11.18 5.38
CA SER A 33 1.05 12.14 5.24
C SER A 33 1.08 13.18 6.37
N ASP A 34 1.16 12.71 7.62
CA ASP A 34 1.09 13.56 8.82
C ASP A 34 2.33 14.45 8.91
N LEU A 35 3.51 13.89 8.59
CA LEU A 35 4.74 14.65 8.53
C LEU A 35 4.68 15.72 7.44
N ARG A 36 4.17 15.39 6.26
CA ARG A 36 4.02 16.33 5.15
C ARG A 36 3.07 17.46 5.51
N GLU A 37 1.89 17.15 6.06
CA GLU A 37 0.91 18.12 6.50
C GLU A 37 1.49 19.06 7.58
N THR A 38 2.14 18.47 8.57
CA THR A 38 2.81 19.21 9.65
C THR A 38 3.90 20.14 9.12
N LEU A 39 4.72 19.67 8.15
CA LEU A 39 5.75 20.47 7.51
C LEU A 39 5.16 21.63 6.69
N MET A 40 4.14 21.36 5.87
CA MET A 40 3.48 22.39 5.06
C MET A 40 2.83 23.45 5.94
N SER A 41 2.14 23.05 6.99
CA SER A 41 1.58 23.96 8.00
C SER A 41 2.66 24.78 8.69
N ALA A 42 3.75 24.16 9.11
CA ALA A 42 4.87 24.82 9.79
C ALA A 42 5.63 25.82 8.91
N LEU A 43 5.66 25.60 7.60
CA LEU A 43 6.30 26.47 6.61
C LEU A 43 5.39 27.62 6.15
N GLY A 44 4.17 27.72 6.68
CA GLY A 44 3.21 28.76 6.32
C GLY A 44 2.72 28.68 4.88
N GLN A 45 2.92 27.56 4.20
CA GLN A 45 2.32 27.30 2.92
C GLN A 45 0.86 26.94 3.17
N LYS A 46 -0.04 27.89 2.91
CA LYS A 46 -1.49 27.60 2.90
C LYS A 46 -1.72 26.44 1.93
N GLN A 47 -2.54 25.49 2.37
CA GLN A 47 -3.14 24.52 1.47
C GLN A 47 -3.66 25.26 0.24
N THR A 48 -2.90 25.23 -0.84
CA THR A 48 -3.49 25.42 -2.16
C THR A 48 -4.30 24.17 -2.44
N ASP A 49 -5.48 24.35 -3.00
CA ASP A 49 -6.44 23.28 -3.35
C ASP A 49 -5.86 22.05 -4.09
N ALA A 50 -4.59 22.13 -4.49
CA ALA A 50 -3.80 21.01 -5.02
C ALA A 50 -3.52 19.86 -4.03
N ALA A 51 -3.72 20.04 -2.70
CA ALA A 51 -3.61 18.97 -1.73
C ALA A 51 -4.91 18.15 -1.63
N GLN A 52 -6.02 18.71 -2.10
CA GLN A 52 -7.31 18.03 -2.24
C GLN A 52 -7.39 17.20 -3.53
N GLU A 53 -6.52 17.47 -4.51
CA GLU A 53 -6.41 16.65 -5.75
C GLU A 53 -5.64 15.33 -5.58
N LEU A 54 -5.03 15.08 -4.41
CA LEU A 54 -4.31 13.83 -4.11
C LEU A 54 -5.09 12.87 -3.20
N LEU A 55 -6.29 13.22 -2.76
CA LEU A 55 -7.27 12.21 -2.39
C LEU A 55 -7.77 11.64 -3.71
N PRO A 56 -7.61 10.34 -3.99
CA PRO A 56 -8.23 9.76 -5.17
C PRO A 56 -9.70 10.15 -5.10
N GLN A 57 -10.17 10.81 -6.15
CA GLN A 57 -11.59 11.11 -6.26
C GLN A 57 -12.30 9.78 -5.98
N LYS A 58 -13.31 9.80 -5.11
CA LYS A 58 -14.20 8.65 -4.87
C LYS A 58 -14.86 8.11 -6.16
N ASP A 59 -14.51 8.69 -7.30
CA ASP A 59 -15.01 8.40 -8.63
C ASP A 59 -14.25 7.29 -9.38
N ALA A 60 -13.15 6.75 -8.83
CA ALA A 60 -12.60 5.52 -9.36
C ALA A 60 -13.54 4.38 -8.90
N ASP A 61 -14.42 3.96 -9.78
CA ASP A 61 -15.40 2.89 -9.53
C ASP A 61 -14.67 1.54 -9.50
N PHE A 62 -14.09 1.20 -8.34
CA PHE A 62 -13.47 -0.10 -8.09
C PHE A 62 -14.45 -1.15 -7.59
N LYS A 63 -15.77 -0.82 -7.60
CA LYS A 63 -16.83 -1.73 -7.17
C LYS A 63 -16.78 -3.03 -7.98
N GLY A 64 -16.57 -4.11 -7.26
CA GLY A 64 -16.56 -5.44 -7.83
C GLY A 64 -15.20 -5.92 -8.35
N ARG A 65 -14.18 -5.09 -8.40
CA ARG A 65 -12.80 -5.54 -8.68
C ARG A 65 -12.31 -6.44 -7.57
N HIS A 66 -11.76 -7.59 -7.93
CA HIS A 66 -11.38 -8.63 -7.00
C HIS A 66 -9.87 -8.69 -6.83
N ILE A 67 -9.40 -8.43 -5.62
CA ILE A 67 -7.98 -8.42 -5.27
C ILE A 67 -7.65 -9.63 -4.40
N LEU A 68 -6.53 -10.29 -4.68
CA LEU A 68 -5.87 -11.21 -3.76
C LEU A 68 -4.77 -10.45 -3.01
N LEU A 69 -4.96 -10.24 -1.72
CA LEU A 69 -3.99 -9.62 -0.82
C LEU A 69 -3.14 -10.69 -0.15
N VAL A 70 -1.83 -10.65 -0.37
CA VAL A 70 -0.86 -11.61 0.18
C VAL A 70 0.06 -10.89 1.15
N GLU A 71 -0.08 -11.20 2.43
CA GLU A 71 0.63 -10.55 3.56
C GLU A 71 0.73 -11.55 4.70
N ASP A 72 1.90 -11.79 5.25
CA ASP A 72 2.12 -12.77 6.32
C ASP A 72 1.69 -12.26 7.70
N ASN A 73 1.87 -10.97 7.96
CA ASN A 73 1.47 -10.38 9.23
C ASN A 73 -0.06 -10.19 9.28
N GLU A 74 -0.70 -10.87 10.23
CA GLU A 74 -2.15 -10.86 10.38
C GLU A 74 -2.72 -9.45 10.56
N LEU A 75 -2.11 -8.63 11.42
CA LEU A 75 -2.57 -7.27 11.67
C LEU A 75 -2.45 -6.38 10.42
N ASN A 76 -1.30 -6.45 9.71
CA ASN A 76 -1.12 -5.71 8.46
C ASN A 76 -2.13 -6.15 7.41
N ARG A 77 -2.41 -7.44 7.33
CA ARG A 77 -3.37 -8.03 6.40
C ARG A 77 -4.80 -7.54 6.70
N GLU A 78 -5.20 -7.52 7.97
CA GLU A 78 -6.52 -7.01 8.37
C GLU A 78 -6.68 -5.52 8.04
N ILE A 79 -5.69 -4.69 8.40
CA ILE A 79 -5.71 -3.25 8.11
C ILE A 79 -5.80 -2.99 6.61
N ALA A 80 -4.95 -3.64 5.83
CA ALA A 80 -4.95 -3.47 4.37
C ALA A 80 -6.25 -3.95 3.73
N GLN A 81 -6.82 -5.06 4.22
CA GLN A 81 -8.09 -5.59 3.75
C GLN A 81 -9.24 -4.62 4.02
N GLU A 82 -9.29 -4.01 5.20
CA GLU A 82 -10.33 -3.05 5.55
C GLU A 82 -10.25 -1.79 4.68
N ILE A 83 -9.04 -1.23 4.52
CA ILE A 83 -8.80 -0.10 3.64
C ILE A 83 -9.29 -0.40 2.21
N LEU A 84 -8.90 -1.53 1.63
CA LEU A 84 -9.30 -1.90 0.28
C LEU A 84 -10.82 -2.05 0.14
N ARG A 85 -11.49 -2.63 1.15
CA ARG A 85 -12.95 -2.79 1.17
C ARG A 85 -13.69 -1.46 1.23
N GLU A 86 -13.20 -0.49 1.99
CA GLU A 86 -13.78 0.86 2.04
C GLU A 86 -13.80 1.54 0.67
N TYR A 87 -12.83 1.19 -0.19
CA TYR A 87 -12.76 1.68 -1.58
C TYR A 87 -13.52 0.81 -2.59
N GLY A 88 -14.30 -0.17 -2.11
CA GLY A 88 -15.20 -0.96 -2.92
C GLY A 88 -14.59 -2.21 -3.56
N PHE A 89 -13.35 -2.57 -3.23
CA PHE A 89 -12.74 -3.81 -3.69
C PHE A 89 -13.34 -5.03 -2.97
N ARG A 90 -13.47 -6.11 -3.71
CA ARG A 90 -13.61 -7.44 -3.13
C ARG A 90 -12.20 -7.98 -2.83
N VAL A 91 -11.97 -8.47 -1.62
CA VAL A 91 -10.63 -8.86 -1.17
C VAL A 91 -10.64 -10.27 -0.61
N ASP A 92 -9.88 -11.15 -1.25
CA ASP A 92 -9.44 -12.42 -0.68
C ASP A 92 -8.02 -12.26 -0.13
N THR A 93 -7.65 -13.06 0.87
CA THR A 93 -6.34 -12.95 1.52
C THR A 93 -5.56 -14.25 1.42
N ALA A 94 -4.23 -14.16 1.45
CA ALA A 94 -3.31 -15.28 1.60
C ALA A 94 -2.21 -14.89 2.61
N GLU A 95 -1.78 -15.82 3.43
CA GLU A 95 -0.81 -15.59 4.50
C GLU A 95 0.65 -15.84 4.08
N ASN A 96 0.88 -16.34 2.87
CA ASN A 96 2.21 -16.58 2.29
C ASN A 96 2.10 -16.83 0.79
N GLY A 97 3.25 -16.89 0.12
CA GLY A 97 3.33 -17.10 -1.32
C GLY A 97 2.78 -18.45 -1.78
N ALA A 98 2.90 -19.51 -0.97
CA ALA A 98 2.39 -20.84 -1.35
C ALA A 98 0.87 -20.87 -1.40
N VAL A 99 0.20 -20.27 -0.42
CA VAL A 99 -1.27 -20.11 -0.40
C VAL A 99 -1.73 -19.22 -1.56
N ALA A 100 -0.96 -18.18 -1.90
CA ALA A 100 -1.27 -17.33 -3.03
C ALA A 100 -1.22 -18.11 -4.37
N VAL A 101 -0.17 -18.91 -4.59
CA VAL A 101 -0.05 -19.76 -5.78
C VAL A 101 -1.21 -20.75 -5.87
N GLU A 102 -1.57 -21.41 -4.76
CA GLU A 102 -2.69 -22.34 -4.71
C GLU A 102 -4.00 -21.64 -5.09
N LYS A 103 -4.29 -20.48 -4.49
CA LYS A 103 -5.52 -19.73 -4.77
C LYS A 103 -5.60 -19.29 -6.22
N VAL A 104 -4.51 -18.78 -6.79
CA VAL A 104 -4.49 -18.36 -8.20
C VAL A 104 -4.63 -19.57 -9.13
N SER A 105 -3.92 -20.68 -8.85
CA SER A 105 -3.94 -21.87 -9.72
C SER A 105 -5.28 -22.57 -9.76
N THR A 106 -6.05 -22.53 -8.67
CA THR A 106 -7.38 -23.16 -8.54
C THR A 106 -8.54 -22.23 -8.87
N ALA A 107 -8.27 -20.93 -9.07
CA ALA A 107 -9.27 -19.93 -9.42
C ALA A 107 -9.79 -20.14 -10.86
N ALA A 108 -11.02 -19.70 -11.10
CA ALA A 108 -11.47 -19.56 -12.48
C ALA A 108 -10.69 -18.44 -13.19
N PRO A 109 -10.38 -18.58 -14.48
CA PRO A 109 -9.71 -17.52 -15.24
C PRO A 109 -10.44 -16.17 -15.12
N GLY A 110 -9.71 -15.11 -14.81
CA GLY A 110 -10.28 -13.78 -14.59
C GLY A 110 -10.99 -13.57 -13.25
N SER A 111 -10.84 -14.51 -12.30
CA SER A 111 -11.40 -14.34 -10.95
C SER A 111 -10.72 -13.23 -10.15
N TYR A 112 -9.43 -13.01 -10.36
CA TYR A 112 -8.68 -11.93 -9.73
C TYR A 112 -8.31 -10.89 -10.78
N ASP A 113 -8.59 -9.62 -10.48
CA ASP A 113 -8.16 -8.47 -11.29
C ASP A 113 -6.73 -8.07 -10.94
N LEU A 114 -6.29 -8.35 -9.69
CA LEU A 114 -4.99 -7.97 -9.18
C LEU A 114 -4.56 -8.88 -8.03
N VAL A 115 -3.25 -9.11 -7.93
CA VAL A 115 -2.60 -9.68 -6.75
C VAL A 115 -1.70 -8.62 -6.12
N LEU A 116 -1.94 -8.26 -4.86
CA LEU A 116 -1.03 -7.48 -4.04
C LEU A 116 -0.15 -8.44 -3.25
N MET A 117 1.13 -8.50 -3.59
CA MET A 117 2.06 -9.53 -3.14
C MET A 117 3.14 -8.92 -2.24
N ASP A 118 3.13 -9.26 -0.95
CA ASP A 118 4.30 -8.98 -0.12
C ASP A 118 5.53 -9.70 -0.66
N VAL A 119 6.64 -9.00 -0.67
CA VAL A 119 7.91 -9.54 -1.14
C VAL A 119 8.55 -10.45 -0.10
N GLN A 120 8.51 -10.04 1.18
CA GLN A 120 9.21 -10.71 2.27
C GLN A 120 8.24 -11.48 3.16
N MET A 121 8.09 -12.76 2.91
CA MET A 121 7.21 -13.66 3.66
C MET A 121 7.91 -14.97 3.99
N PRO A 122 7.56 -15.62 5.12
CA PRO A 122 8.01 -16.98 5.43
C PRO A 122 7.37 -18.00 4.49
N VAL A 123 7.86 -19.24 4.50
CA VAL A 123 7.43 -20.38 3.70
C VAL A 123 7.74 -20.21 2.21
N MET A 124 7.21 -19.17 1.57
CA MET A 124 7.47 -18.81 0.19
C MET A 124 7.41 -17.29 0.02
N ASP A 125 8.50 -16.69 -0.43
CA ASP A 125 8.59 -15.27 -0.72
C ASP A 125 7.79 -14.87 -1.97
N GLY A 126 7.49 -13.56 -2.08
CA GLY A 126 6.66 -13.05 -3.19
C GLY A 126 7.30 -13.20 -4.57
N TYR A 127 8.63 -13.14 -4.68
CA TYR A 127 9.31 -13.35 -5.96
C TYR A 127 9.17 -14.80 -6.45
N THR A 128 9.33 -15.76 -5.55
CA THR A 128 9.16 -17.18 -5.85
C THR A 128 7.72 -17.49 -6.19
N ALA A 129 6.76 -16.97 -5.43
CA ALA A 129 5.34 -17.12 -5.71
C ALA A 129 4.99 -16.56 -7.11
N THR A 130 5.49 -15.37 -7.44
CA THR A 130 5.27 -14.75 -8.75
C THR A 130 5.80 -15.62 -9.89
N ARG A 131 7.03 -16.14 -9.78
CA ARG A 131 7.57 -17.03 -10.80
C ARG A 131 6.72 -18.29 -10.99
N GLN A 132 6.20 -18.88 -9.90
CA GLN A 132 5.32 -20.03 -9.98
C GLN A 132 3.97 -19.70 -10.64
N ILE A 133 3.38 -18.53 -10.30
CA ILE A 133 2.16 -18.06 -10.95
C ILE A 133 2.41 -17.85 -12.46
N ARG A 134 3.53 -17.24 -12.84
CA ARG A 134 3.88 -17.01 -14.25
C ARG A 134 4.16 -18.31 -15.03
N ALA A 135 4.49 -19.39 -14.34
CA ALA A 135 4.73 -20.71 -14.92
C ALA A 135 3.46 -21.58 -15.03
N LEU A 136 2.29 -21.09 -14.63
CA LEU A 136 1.03 -21.82 -14.78
C LEU A 136 0.71 -22.07 -16.26
N GLU A 137 0.19 -23.25 -16.58
CA GLU A 137 -0.17 -23.64 -17.96
C GLU A 137 -1.29 -22.76 -18.55
N ASN A 138 -2.20 -22.27 -17.69
CA ASN A 138 -3.29 -21.42 -18.14
C ASN A 138 -2.82 -19.95 -18.28
N PRO A 139 -2.75 -19.39 -19.50
CA PRO A 139 -2.24 -18.05 -19.71
C PRO A 139 -3.06 -16.95 -19.00
N ALA A 140 -4.37 -17.17 -18.81
CA ALA A 140 -5.23 -16.22 -18.14
C ALA A 140 -4.96 -16.15 -16.63
N LEU A 141 -4.49 -17.24 -16.01
CA LEU A 141 -4.04 -17.27 -14.61
C LEU A 141 -2.60 -16.77 -14.50
N ALA A 142 -1.73 -17.23 -15.39
CA ALA A 142 -0.33 -16.78 -15.43
C ALA A 142 -0.19 -15.29 -15.70
N GLY A 143 -1.13 -14.69 -16.43
CA GLY A 143 -1.15 -13.28 -16.80
C GLY A 143 -1.79 -12.34 -15.77
N VAL A 144 -2.29 -12.84 -14.63
CA VAL A 144 -2.89 -11.97 -13.60
C VAL A 144 -1.92 -10.86 -13.20
N PRO A 145 -2.37 -9.59 -13.15
CA PRO A 145 -1.53 -8.49 -12.68
C PRO A 145 -1.04 -8.72 -11.25
N ILE A 146 0.25 -8.50 -10.99
CA ILE A 146 0.88 -8.68 -9.67
C ILE A 146 1.65 -7.41 -9.33
N LEU A 147 1.30 -6.73 -8.23
CA LEU A 147 2.05 -5.62 -7.66
C LEU A 147 2.80 -6.06 -6.41
N ALA A 148 4.10 -5.80 -6.38
CA ALA A 148 4.90 -6.01 -5.19
C ALA A 148 4.50 -5.03 -4.08
N MET A 149 4.39 -5.50 -2.85
CA MET A 149 4.34 -4.66 -1.64
C MET A 149 5.69 -4.77 -0.93
N THR A 150 6.37 -3.64 -0.73
CA THR A 150 7.70 -3.61 -0.12
C THR A 150 7.82 -2.50 0.93
N ALA A 151 8.53 -2.78 2.02
CA ALA A 151 8.87 -1.76 3.01
C ALA A 151 9.94 -0.78 2.49
N ASN A 152 10.72 -1.17 1.49
CA ASN A 152 11.79 -0.39 0.90
C ASN A 152 11.65 -0.37 -0.63
N ALA A 153 11.47 0.81 -1.20
CA ALA A 153 11.36 1.00 -2.64
C ALA A 153 12.74 1.30 -3.28
N PHE A 154 13.81 0.59 -2.86
CA PHE A 154 15.12 0.74 -3.48
C PHE A 154 15.14 0.17 -4.91
N ASP A 155 15.99 0.72 -5.75
CA ASP A 155 16.11 0.33 -7.16
C ASP A 155 16.40 -1.17 -7.35
N GLU A 156 17.09 -1.80 -6.40
CA GLU A 156 17.38 -3.23 -6.43
C GLU A 156 16.12 -4.08 -6.23
N ASP A 157 15.25 -3.74 -5.26
CA ASP A 157 14.00 -4.46 -5.01
C ASP A 157 13.03 -4.30 -6.19
N ARG A 158 12.97 -3.10 -6.77
CA ARG A 158 12.19 -2.84 -7.99
C ARG A 158 12.64 -3.72 -9.15
N ARG A 159 13.95 -3.77 -9.39
CA ARG A 159 14.52 -4.60 -10.45
C ARG A 159 14.19 -6.08 -10.24
N ARG A 160 14.38 -6.61 -9.03
CA ARG A 160 14.06 -8.00 -8.68
C ARG A 160 12.57 -8.31 -8.85
N ALA A 161 11.68 -7.39 -8.49
CA ALA A 161 10.24 -7.53 -8.71
C ALA A 161 9.92 -7.69 -10.20
N MET A 162 10.44 -6.79 -11.02
CA MET A 162 10.24 -6.86 -12.48
C MET A 162 10.84 -8.13 -13.09
N GLU A 163 12.06 -8.52 -12.68
CA GLU A 163 12.73 -9.76 -13.15
C GLU A 163 11.95 -11.03 -12.75
N SER A 164 11.20 -10.99 -11.65
CA SER A 164 10.32 -12.10 -11.24
C SER A 164 9.02 -12.19 -12.05
N GLY A 165 8.69 -11.15 -12.82
CA GLY A 165 7.47 -11.06 -13.61
C GLY A 165 6.33 -10.28 -12.95
N MET A 166 6.62 -9.46 -11.93
CA MET A 166 5.65 -8.52 -11.37
C MET A 166 5.43 -7.34 -12.30
N ASN A 167 4.26 -6.70 -12.22
CA ASN A 167 3.84 -5.61 -13.11
C ASN A 167 4.17 -4.22 -12.57
N GLY A 168 4.47 -4.11 -11.27
CA GLY A 168 4.78 -2.87 -10.58
C GLY A 168 5.03 -3.10 -9.11
N PHE A 169 5.06 -2.02 -8.33
CA PHE A 169 5.32 -2.10 -6.89
C PHE A 169 4.59 -0.98 -6.14
N LEU A 170 4.33 -1.25 -4.86
CA LEU A 170 3.76 -0.31 -3.90
C LEU A 170 4.65 -0.30 -2.64
N SER A 171 4.83 0.87 -2.05
CA SER A 171 5.45 0.97 -0.73
C SER A 171 4.46 0.61 0.37
N LYS A 172 4.91 -0.06 1.41
CA LYS A 172 4.14 -0.23 2.65
C LYS A 172 4.33 0.99 3.56
N PRO A 173 3.28 1.47 4.26
CA PRO A 173 1.90 1.02 4.22
C PRO A 173 1.21 1.35 2.88
N ILE A 174 0.18 0.58 2.51
CA ILE A 174 -0.56 0.80 1.26
C ILE A 174 -1.25 2.16 1.32
N VAL A 175 -0.89 3.03 0.37
CA VAL A 175 -1.56 4.31 0.14
C VAL A 175 -2.46 4.14 -1.08
N ILE A 176 -3.76 4.38 -0.92
CA ILE A 176 -4.74 4.16 -1.98
C ILE A 176 -4.43 5.00 -3.23
N GLY A 177 -3.93 6.22 -3.07
CA GLY A 177 -3.53 7.06 -4.20
C GLY A 177 -2.47 6.39 -5.09
N ASP A 178 -1.47 5.76 -4.48
CA ASP A 178 -0.41 5.06 -5.19
C ASP A 178 -0.94 3.79 -5.85
N LEU A 179 -1.81 3.05 -5.16
CA LEU A 179 -2.47 1.86 -5.71
C LEU A 179 -3.30 2.23 -6.95
N VAL A 180 -4.09 3.30 -6.88
CA VAL A 180 -4.91 3.78 -8.01
C VAL A 180 -4.04 4.16 -9.21
N GLN A 181 -2.92 4.86 -8.97
CA GLN A 181 -1.98 5.22 -10.03
C GLN A 181 -1.35 3.98 -10.69
N GLU A 182 -0.98 2.99 -9.91
CA GLU A 182 -0.42 1.74 -10.46
C GLU A 182 -1.50 0.93 -11.19
N LEU A 183 -2.74 0.89 -10.69
CA LEU A 183 -3.86 0.23 -11.37
C LEU A 183 -4.14 0.84 -12.75
N HIS A 184 -4.14 2.16 -12.88
CA HIS A 184 -4.34 2.84 -14.17
C HIS A 184 -3.22 2.58 -15.20
N LYS A 185 -2.06 2.08 -14.78
CA LYS A 185 -0.98 1.70 -15.70
C LYS A 185 -1.12 0.26 -16.21
N ILE A 186 -1.86 -0.57 -15.46
CA ILE A 186 -1.90 -2.02 -15.65
C ILE A 186 -3.23 -2.47 -16.25
N LEU A 187 -4.32 -1.79 -15.90
CA LEU A 187 -5.69 -2.04 -16.37
C LEU A 187 -6.12 -1.04 -17.44
#